data_0600c45812cb82f7adfd0a0049c057d2
#
_entry.id   0600c45812cb82f7adfd0a0049c057d2
#
_cell.length_a   1.000
_cell.length_b   1.000
_cell.length_c   1.000
_cell.angle_alpha   90.00
_cell.angle_beta   90.00
_cell.angle_gamma   90.00
#
_symmetry.space_group_name_H-M   'P 1'
#
loop_
_entity.id
_entity.type
_entity.pdbx_description
1 polymer ?
#
loop_
_entity_poly.entity_id
_entity_poly.type
_entity_poly.pdbx_seq_one_letter_code
_entity_poly.pdbx_strand_id
1 'polypeptide(L)'
;MFGPHVALLEYDGDIERAVAIQNDTEYGLAGAIVSEDYRQIHYYRDHAEVGLAYGNLPCIGAEVQLPFGGVKKSGNGYPSAREAIEAVTDRTAWTLNNSKDIEMAQGLSAEIKTTDE
;
A
#
# COMPACT_ATOMS: atom_id res chain seq x y z
N MET A 1 22.33 9.73 15.40
CA MET A 1 22.20 11.21 15.45
C MET A 1 20.75 11.48 15.86
N PHE A 2 20.54 12.27 16.90
CA PHE A 2 19.20 12.66 17.37
C PHE A 2 18.98 14.14 17.03
N GLY A 3 17.80 14.44 16.49
CA GLY A 3 17.39 15.81 16.14
C GLY A 3 16.99 15.92 14.65
N PRO A 4 16.45 17.08 14.25
CA PRO A 4 16.06 17.35 12.88
C PRO A 4 17.28 17.37 11.97
N HIS A 5 17.19 16.65 10.85
CA HIS A 5 18.22 16.57 9.84
C HIS A 5 17.62 16.84 8.48
N VAL A 6 18.24 17.73 7.69
CA VAL A 6 17.81 18.07 6.33
C VAL A 6 19.01 17.92 5.41
N ALA A 7 18.82 17.19 4.32
CA ALA A 7 19.78 17.12 3.22
C ALA A 7 19.19 17.83 1.99
N LEU A 8 19.99 18.64 1.32
CA LEU A 8 19.66 19.28 0.05
C LEU A 8 20.45 18.61 -1.06
N LEU A 9 19.76 18.14 -2.07
CA LEU A 9 20.33 17.49 -3.24
C LEU A 9 19.90 18.25 -4.49
N GLU A 10 20.87 18.64 -5.31
CA GLU A 10 20.60 19.25 -6.60
C GLU A 10 20.48 18.16 -7.68
N TYR A 11 19.60 18.37 -8.64
CA TYR A 11 19.43 17.52 -9.80
C TYR A 11 19.19 18.36 -11.06
N ASP A 12 19.26 17.75 -12.22
CA ASP A 12 19.24 18.41 -13.54
C ASP A 12 17.84 18.77 -14.06
N GLY A 13 16.79 18.62 -13.24
CA GLY A 13 15.41 18.92 -13.60
C GLY A 13 14.65 17.72 -14.20
N ASP A 14 15.30 16.58 -14.35
CA ASP A 14 14.64 15.35 -14.78
C ASP A 14 13.85 14.72 -13.63
N ILE A 15 12.54 14.57 -13.82
CA ILE A 15 11.64 14.00 -12.83
C ILE A 15 11.96 12.54 -12.50
N GLU A 16 12.39 11.75 -13.49
CA GLU A 16 12.74 10.35 -13.30
C GLU A 16 13.92 10.23 -12.34
N ARG A 17 14.91 11.09 -12.53
CA ARG A 17 16.08 11.15 -11.66
C ARG A 17 15.75 11.66 -10.25
N ALA A 18 14.89 12.67 -10.13
CA ALA A 18 14.44 13.17 -8.84
C ALA A 18 13.73 12.08 -8.01
N VAL A 19 12.83 11.33 -8.64
CA VAL A 19 12.11 10.23 -8.01
C VAL A 19 13.07 9.08 -7.67
N ALA A 20 14.02 8.77 -8.53
CA ALA A 20 15.03 7.75 -8.25
C ALA A 20 15.89 8.12 -7.02
N ILE A 21 16.33 9.38 -6.91
CA ILE A 21 17.06 9.88 -5.74
C ILE A 21 16.18 9.79 -4.47
N GLN A 22 14.93 10.19 -4.55
CA GLN A 22 14.00 10.07 -3.42
C GLN A 22 13.78 8.61 -2.99
N ASN A 23 13.70 7.71 -3.94
CA ASN A 23 13.48 6.29 -3.68
C ASN A 23 14.74 5.56 -3.19
N ASP A 24 15.93 6.14 -3.34
CA ASP A 24 17.20 5.57 -2.87
C ASP A 24 17.37 5.70 -1.35
N THR A 25 16.44 5.09 -0.64
CA THR A 25 16.43 4.99 0.82
C THR A 25 15.73 3.71 1.25
N GLU A 26 16.08 3.19 2.43
CA GLU A 26 15.41 2.04 3.02
C GLU A 26 14.04 2.37 3.62
N TYR A 27 13.65 3.63 3.67
CA TYR A 27 12.41 4.13 4.26
C TYR A 27 11.49 4.74 3.20
N GLY A 28 10.18 4.80 3.50
CA GLY A 28 9.20 5.38 2.60
C GLY A 28 7.90 5.71 3.33
N LEU A 29 7.94 6.70 4.23
CA LEU A 29 6.72 7.11 4.95
C LEU A 29 5.94 8.13 4.14
N ALA A 30 6.49 9.31 3.96
CA ALA A 30 5.83 10.41 3.27
C ALA A 30 6.77 11.11 2.29
N GLY A 31 6.23 11.58 1.20
CA GLY A 31 6.94 12.38 0.22
C GLY A 31 6.00 13.33 -0.50
N ALA A 32 6.56 14.40 -1.06
CA ALA A 32 5.80 15.41 -1.77
C ALA A 32 6.52 15.87 -3.03
N ILE A 33 5.75 16.22 -4.03
CA ILE A 33 6.20 16.94 -5.21
C ILE A 33 5.57 18.33 -5.25
N VAL A 34 6.36 19.33 -5.61
CA VAL A 34 5.88 20.68 -5.94
C VAL A 34 6.23 20.97 -7.39
N SER A 35 5.25 21.09 -8.24
CA SER A 35 5.43 21.33 -9.67
C SER A 35 4.19 21.96 -10.28
N GLU A 36 4.37 22.80 -11.29
CA GLU A 36 3.30 23.30 -12.15
C GLU A 36 3.02 22.35 -13.33
N ASP A 37 3.95 21.43 -13.62
CA ASP A 37 3.76 20.42 -14.67
C ASP A 37 2.98 19.22 -14.14
N TYR A 38 1.75 19.10 -14.62
CA TYR A 38 0.85 17.99 -14.32
C TYR A 38 1.46 16.62 -14.66
N ARG A 39 2.28 16.50 -15.69
CA ARG A 39 2.93 15.24 -16.07
C ARG A 39 3.92 14.79 -15.01
N GLN A 40 4.68 15.72 -14.44
CA GLN A 40 5.61 15.42 -13.37
C GLN A 40 4.88 14.98 -12.10
N ILE A 41 3.75 15.61 -11.78
CA ILE A 41 2.92 15.22 -10.61
C ILE A 41 2.40 13.79 -10.79
N HIS A 42 1.92 13.44 -11.99
CA HIS A 42 1.45 12.09 -12.29
C HIS A 42 2.58 11.07 -12.26
N TYR A 43 3.72 11.39 -12.85
CA TYR A 43 4.90 10.53 -12.79
C TYR A 43 5.29 10.23 -11.34
N TYR A 44 5.35 11.28 -10.51
CA TYR A 44 5.65 11.14 -9.08
C TYR A 44 4.65 10.22 -8.37
N ARG A 45 3.36 10.43 -8.56
CA ARG A 45 2.31 9.59 -7.97
C ARG A 45 2.50 8.10 -8.28
N ASP A 46 2.89 7.81 -9.51
CA ASP A 46 2.95 6.42 -9.99
C ASP A 46 4.28 5.73 -9.65
N HIS A 47 5.33 6.49 -9.33
CA HIS A 47 6.68 5.94 -9.15
C HIS A 47 7.32 6.23 -7.79
N ALA A 48 6.77 7.13 -6.97
CA ALA A 48 7.30 7.39 -5.65
C ALA A 48 7.02 6.24 -4.69
N GLU A 49 8.06 5.71 -4.07
CA GLU A 49 7.97 4.62 -3.10
C GLU A 49 7.73 5.15 -1.68
N VAL A 50 6.54 5.74 -1.49
CA VAL A 50 6.09 6.30 -0.21
C VAL A 50 4.68 5.84 0.10
N GLY A 51 4.34 5.74 1.38
CA GLY A 51 3.00 5.38 1.80
C GLY A 51 2.01 6.54 1.72
N LEU A 52 2.50 7.77 1.87
CA LEU A 52 1.73 9.01 1.75
C LEU A 52 2.38 9.90 0.70
N ALA A 53 1.71 10.09 -0.42
CA ALA A 53 2.18 10.93 -1.52
C ALA A 53 1.36 12.23 -1.59
N TYR A 54 2.05 13.36 -1.66
CA TYR A 54 1.43 14.69 -1.71
C TYR A 54 1.86 15.42 -2.98
N GLY A 55 0.92 16.07 -3.64
CA GLY A 55 1.17 16.96 -4.79
C GLY A 55 0.83 18.40 -4.44
N ASN A 56 1.81 19.31 -4.55
CA ASN A 56 1.66 20.74 -4.22
C ASN A 56 1.15 21.02 -2.79
N LEU A 57 1.43 20.11 -1.88
CA LEU A 57 1.10 20.19 -0.47
C LEU A 57 2.32 19.79 0.37
N PRO A 58 2.44 20.28 1.60
CA PRO A 58 3.45 19.79 2.53
C PRO A 58 3.16 18.33 2.91
N CYS A 59 4.20 17.54 3.14
CA CYS A 59 4.08 16.15 3.59
C CYS A 59 3.81 16.01 5.10
N ILE A 60 2.98 16.89 5.63
CA ILE A 60 2.53 16.93 7.03
C ILE A 60 1.01 16.84 7.10
N GLY A 61 0.51 16.11 8.07
CA GLY A 61 -0.90 15.83 8.21
C GLY A 61 -1.31 14.47 7.64
N ALA A 62 -2.45 14.00 8.08
CA ALA A 62 -3.07 12.77 7.59
C ALA A 62 -4.58 12.95 7.58
N GLU A 63 -5.20 12.59 6.46
CA GLU A 63 -6.65 12.60 6.32
C GLU A 63 -7.20 11.32 6.98
N VAL A 64 -8.15 11.48 7.89
CA VAL A 64 -8.72 10.35 8.65
C VAL A 64 -9.43 9.30 7.78
N GLN A 65 -9.85 9.70 6.58
CA GLN A 65 -10.51 8.83 5.61
C GLN A 65 -9.54 8.11 4.66
N LEU A 66 -8.26 8.46 4.69
CA LEU A 66 -7.23 7.83 3.88
C LEU A 66 -6.37 6.88 4.73
N PRO A 67 -5.83 5.79 4.16
CA PRO A 67 -4.93 4.93 4.89
C PRO A 67 -3.66 5.69 5.29
N PHE A 68 -3.18 5.46 6.50
CA PHE A 68 -1.94 6.02 7.01
C PHE A 68 -0.95 4.91 7.32
N GLY A 69 0.15 4.90 6.61
CA GLY A 69 1.24 3.95 6.78
C GLY A 69 2.35 4.18 5.77
N GLY A 70 3.48 3.53 5.96
CA GLY A 70 4.63 3.61 5.08
C GLY A 70 4.84 2.35 4.25
N VAL A 71 5.80 2.42 3.37
CA VAL A 71 6.37 1.29 2.64
C VAL A 71 7.82 1.06 3.07
N LYS A 72 8.47 0.04 2.55
CA LYS A 72 9.84 -0.35 2.93
C LYS A 72 9.95 -0.51 4.46
N LYS A 73 11.04 -0.06 5.08
CA LYS A 73 11.22 -0.13 6.53
C LYS A 73 10.29 0.80 7.34
N SER A 74 9.59 1.70 6.68
CA SER A 74 8.52 2.51 7.29
C SER A 74 7.18 1.80 7.32
N GLY A 75 7.05 0.63 6.68
CA GLY A 75 5.82 -0.13 6.60
C GLY A 75 5.55 -0.92 7.88
N ASN A 76 4.33 -0.83 8.40
CA ASN A 76 3.84 -1.57 9.55
C ASN A 76 2.35 -1.94 9.44
N GLY A 77 1.83 -2.11 8.22
CA GLY A 77 0.47 -2.58 7.96
C GLY A 77 -0.63 -1.53 8.02
N TYR A 78 -0.31 -0.26 7.85
CA TYR A 78 -1.30 0.83 7.87
C TYR A 78 -2.17 0.85 9.14
N PRO A 79 -1.57 0.99 10.35
CA PRO A 79 -2.25 0.76 11.62
C PRO A 79 -3.19 1.89 12.05
N SER A 80 -3.38 2.91 11.24
CA SER A 80 -4.18 4.08 11.60
C SER A 80 -5.14 4.49 10.48
N ALA A 81 -5.99 5.47 10.79
CA ALA A 81 -7.02 6.01 9.92
C ALA A 81 -8.00 4.92 9.48
N ARG A 82 -8.40 4.92 8.22
CA ARG A 82 -9.40 3.97 7.70
C ARG A 82 -9.01 2.51 7.88
N GLU A 83 -7.74 2.21 7.76
CA GLU A 83 -7.24 0.82 7.79
C GLU A 83 -6.99 0.30 9.22
N ALA A 84 -7.20 1.14 10.26
CA ALA A 84 -6.98 0.74 11.65
C ALA A 84 -7.78 -0.50 12.06
N ILE A 85 -8.98 -0.68 11.52
CA ILE A 85 -9.81 -1.85 11.80
C ILE A 85 -9.17 -3.14 11.27
N GLU A 86 -8.53 -3.09 10.12
CA GLU A 86 -7.84 -4.22 9.52
C GLU A 86 -6.63 -4.67 10.35
N ALA A 87 -5.96 -3.72 11.02
CA ALA A 87 -4.80 -3.99 11.85
C ALA A 87 -5.14 -4.73 13.16
N VAL A 88 -6.40 -4.70 13.59
CA VAL A 88 -6.86 -5.26 14.88
C VAL A 88 -7.92 -6.33 14.72
N THR A 89 -8.22 -6.76 13.50
CA THR A 89 -9.23 -7.80 13.22
C THR A 89 -8.69 -8.87 12.28
N ASP A 90 -9.12 -10.09 12.50
CA ASP A 90 -8.92 -11.18 11.56
C ASP A 90 -10.19 -11.39 10.74
N ARG A 91 -10.03 -11.69 9.46
CA ARG A 91 -11.12 -12.02 8.56
C ARG A 91 -11.25 -13.51 8.41
N THR A 92 -12.46 -14.03 8.65
CA THR A 92 -12.77 -15.41 8.41
C THR A 92 -13.93 -15.52 7.41
N ALA A 93 -13.71 -16.25 6.33
CA ALA A 93 -14.78 -16.66 5.44
C ALA A 93 -15.41 -17.92 6.01
N TRP A 94 -16.73 -17.88 6.25
CA TRP A 94 -17.46 -19.02 6.74
C TRP A 94 -18.64 -19.33 5.81
N THR A 95 -18.70 -20.57 5.37
CA THR A 95 -19.79 -21.08 4.54
C THR A 95 -20.44 -22.26 5.23
N LEU A 96 -21.75 -22.20 5.42
CA LEU A 96 -22.54 -23.26 6.02
C LEU A 96 -23.53 -23.83 5.00
N ASN A 97 -23.47 -25.14 4.79
CA ASN A 97 -24.48 -25.85 4.03
C ASN A 97 -25.49 -26.50 4.98
N ASN A 98 -26.74 -26.05 4.94
CA ASN A 98 -27.88 -26.63 5.71
C ASN A 98 -28.67 -27.65 4.90
N SER A 99 -28.33 -27.92 3.66
CA SER A 99 -28.98 -28.94 2.84
C SER A 99 -28.36 -30.31 3.11
N LYS A 100 -29.08 -31.36 2.72
CA LYS A 100 -28.54 -32.74 2.75
C LYS A 100 -27.70 -33.04 1.51
N ASP A 101 -27.74 -32.17 0.50
CA ASP A 101 -27.03 -32.32 -0.75
C ASP A 101 -25.73 -31.50 -0.69
N ILE A 102 -24.63 -32.10 -1.11
CA ILE A 102 -23.34 -31.42 -1.20
C ILE A 102 -23.17 -30.97 -2.64
N GLU A 103 -23.26 -29.65 -2.86
CA GLU A 103 -22.83 -29.05 -4.12
C GLU A 103 -21.31 -28.86 -4.09
N MET A 104 -20.65 -29.52 -5.01
CA MET A 104 -19.18 -29.36 -5.15
C MET A 104 -18.85 -28.01 -5.79
N ALA A 105 -17.75 -27.42 -5.38
CA ALA A 105 -17.25 -26.21 -6.00
C ALA A 105 -17.03 -26.40 -7.50
N GLN A 106 -17.18 -25.33 -8.30
CA GLN A 106 -17.00 -25.37 -9.74
C GLN A 106 -15.68 -26.08 -10.15
N GLY A 107 -15.79 -27.06 -11.02
CA GLY A 107 -14.64 -27.82 -11.54
C GLY A 107 -14.28 -29.08 -10.75
N LEU A 108 -15.02 -29.40 -9.68
CA LEU A 108 -14.87 -30.67 -8.98
C LEU A 108 -16.08 -31.57 -9.27
N SER A 109 -15.84 -32.77 -9.79
CA SER A 109 -16.85 -33.83 -9.86
C SER A 109 -16.50 -34.89 -8.83
N ALA A 110 -17.42 -35.18 -7.92
CA ALA A 110 -17.24 -36.28 -6.99
C ALA A 110 -17.76 -37.60 -7.60
N GLU A 111 -16.91 -38.30 -8.33
CA GLU A 111 -17.06 -39.74 -8.42
C GLU A 111 -16.21 -40.38 -7.30
N ILE A 112 -16.80 -40.57 -6.16
CA ILE A 112 -16.22 -41.44 -5.13
C ILE A 112 -16.53 -42.88 -5.59
N LYS A 113 -15.58 -43.57 -6.19
CA LYS A 113 -15.66 -45.01 -6.36
C LYS A 113 -15.44 -45.62 -4.98
N THR A 114 -16.55 -46.05 -4.35
CA THR A 114 -16.46 -47.00 -3.26
C THR A 114 -15.99 -48.32 -3.83
N THR A 115 -14.78 -48.72 -3.56
CA THR A 115 -14.36 -50.11 -3.72
C THR A 115 -14.96 -50.87 -2.55
N ASP A 116 -16.09 -51.57 -2.81
CA ASP A 116 -16.56 -52.62 -1.93
C ASP A 116 -15.53 -53.79 -2.04
N GLU A 117 -14.87 -54.08 -0.95
CA GLU A 117 -14.32 -55.37 -0.62
C GLU A 117 -15.17 -56.01 0.51
#